data_d6a4d644ad0a4843acf91084f2bb9eb2
#
_entry.id   d6a4d644ad0a4843acf91084f2bb9eb2
#
_cell.length_a   1.000
_cell.length_b   1.000
_cell.length_c   1.000
_cell.angle_alpha   90.00
_cell.angle_beta   90.00
_cell.angle_gamma   90.00
#
_symmetry.space_group_name_H-M   'P 1'
#
loop_
_entity.id
_entity.type
_entity.pdbx_description
1 polymer ?
#
loop_
_entity_poly.entity_id
_entity_poly.type
_entity_poly.pdbx_seq_one_letter_code
_entity_poly.pdbx_strand_id
1 'polypeptide(L)'
;MNDGGTLRPLDMGALTELVTDACQGLGAEVDPALILQNILRDVYEGVSIEEVRKCTVLAARALIEKDPAYGYVTARLLLDSIRVEVLGEPVGQRAMATRYAEYFPQFIRQGITAGLLDERLATFDLARLGQALDASRDLKFGYLGLQTLYDRYFLHVHGRRIELPQAFFMRVAMGLALNEIDREARTIEFYGVLSSFDFMSSTPTLFNAGTQRSQ
;
A
#
# COMPACT_ATOMS: atom_id res chain seq x y z
N MET A 1 20.10 -6.91 14.50
CA MET A 1 19.70 -6.08 13.34
C MET A 1 20.39 -4.74 13.42
N ASN A 2 20.65 -4.11 12.29
CA ASN A 2 21.32 -2.80 12.21
C ASN A 2 20.26 -1.71 11.94
N ASP A 3 20.22 -0.70 12.81
CA ASP A 3 19.32 0.45 12.71
C ASP A 3 20.19 1.71 12.69
N GLY A 4 20.45 2.26 11.50
CA GLY A 4 21.27 3.46 11.33
C GLY A 4 22.70 3.36 11.87
N GLY A 5 23.32 2.18 11.85
CA GLY A 5 24.66 1.92 12.40
C GLY A 5 24.68 1.40 13.83
N THR A 6 23.53 1.30 14.50
CA THR A 6 23.44 0.74 15.86
C THR A 6 22.90 -0.69 15.81
N LEU A 7 23.64 -1.65 16.39
CA LEU A 7 23.16 -3.03 16.51
C LEU A 7 22.13 -3.13 17.63
N ARG A 8 20.93 -3.60 17.29
CA ARG A 8 19.84 -3.88 18.26
C ARG A 8 19.37 -5.33 18.11
N PRO A 9 18.86 -5.96 19.17
CA PRO A 9 18.17 -7.24 19.04
C PRO A 9 16.99 -7.13 18.07
N LEU A 10 16.71 -8.20 17.32
CA LEU A 10 15.47 -8.30 16.56
C LEU A 10 14.31 -8.41 17.54
N ASP A 11 13.32 -7.53 17.42
CA ASP A 11 12.09 -7.62 18.21
C ASP A 11 11.23 -8.76 17.70
N MET A 12 11.39 -9.92 18.33
CA MET A 12 10.63 -11.13 17.98
C MET A 12 9.14 -11.00 18.31
N GLY A 13 8.78 -10.19 19.31
CA GLY A 13 7.39 -9.94 19.66
C GLY A 13 6.69 -9.19 18.54
N ALA A 14 7.24 -8.06 18.12
CA ALA A 14 6.71 -7.25 17.00
C ALA A 14 6.68 -8.03 15.68
N LEU A 15 7.70 -8.83 15.39
CA LEU A 15 7.74 -9.67 14.19
C LEU A 15 6.65 -10.74 14.21
N THR A 16 6.45 -11.39 15.36
CA THR A 16 5.42 -12.42 15.52
C THR A 16 4.02 -11.82 15.38
N GLU A 17 3.78 -10.66 15.98
CA GLU A 17 2.51 -9.92 15.85
C GLU A 17 2.22 -9.55 14.39
N LEU A 18 3.18 -8.97 13.69
CA LEU A 18 3.06 -8.61 12.27
C LEU A 18 2.67 -9.81 11.41
N VAL A 19 3.37 -10.95 11.56
CA VAL A 19 3.10 -12.16 10.78
C VAL A 19 1.75 -12.75 11.15
N THR A 20 1.40 -12.79 12.43
CA THR A 20 0.10 -13.30 12.91
C THR A 20 -1.05 -12.45 12.38
N ASP A 21 -0.94 -11.13 12.44
CA ASP A 21 -1.94 -10.20 11.91
C ASP A 21 -2.12 -10.36 10.39
N ALA A 22 -1.01 -10.57 9.66
CA ALA A 22 -1.09 -10.82 8.23
C ALA A 22 -1.84 -12.12 7.88
N CYS A 23 -1.84 -13.10 8.76
CA CYS A 23 -2.52 -14.39 8.58
C CYS A 23 -4.01 -14.36 9.02
N GLN A 24 -4.46 -13.34 9.75
CA GLN A 24 -5.81 -13.30 10.30
C GLN A 24 -6.90 -13.47 9.23
N GLY A 25 -7.85 -14.38 9.49
CA GLY A 25 -9.04 -14.58 8.66
C GLY A 25 -8.80 -15.29 7.32
N LEU A 26 -7.62 -15.90 7.12
CA LEU A 26 -7.27 -16.60 5.86
C LEU A 26 -7.42 -18.13 5.91
N GLY A 27 -7.97 -18.66 6.98
CA GLY A 27 -8.19 -20.11 7.13
C GLY A 27 -7.09 -20.84 7.88
N ALA A 28 -7.31 -22.14 8.11
CA ALA A 28 -6.41 -22.99 8.88
C ALA A 28 -5.19 -23.46 8.07
N GLU A 29 -5.20 -23.28 6.76
CA GLU A 29 -4.13 -23.65 5.83
C GLU A 29 -2.91 -22.73 5.97
N VAL A 30 -3.14 -21.53 6.52
CA VAL A 30 -2.10 -20.52 6.72
C VAL A 30 -1.53 -20.62 8.13
N ASP A 31 -0.27 -21.04 8.22
CA ASP A 31 0.45 -21.20 9.48
C ASP A 31 1.51 -20.11 9.66
N PRO A 32 1.31 -19.16 10.61
CA PRO A 32 2.29 -18.15 10.93
C PRO A 32 3.66 -18.71 11.36
N ALA A 33 3.68 -19.88 12.00
CA ALA A 33 4.93 -20.48 12.49
C ALA A 33 5.86 -20.87 11.34
N LEU A 34 5.32 -21.32 10.21
CA LEU A 34 6.13 -21.65 9.02
C LEU A 34 6.78 -20.40 8.43
N ILE A 35 6.07 -19.27 8.42
CA ILE A 35 6.62 -18.00 7.93
C ILE A 35 7.74 -17.53 8.85
N LEU A 36 7.50 -17.53 10.17
CA LEU A 36 8.51 -17.16 11.16
C LEU A 36 9.75 -18.03 11.08
N GLN A 37 9.59 -19.34 10.92
CA GLN A 37 10.71 -20.27 10.73
C GLN A 37 11.54 -19.92 9.49
N ASN A 38 10.90 -19.61 8.36
CA ASN A 38 11.59 -19.20 7.14
C ASN A 38 12.34 -17.87 7.34
N ILE A 39 11.71 -16.88 7.98
CA ILE A 39 12.36 -15.59 8.28
C ILE A 39 13.63 -15.81 9.11
N LEU A 40 13.53 -16.58 10.22
CA LEU A 40 14.65 -16.82 11.13
C LEU A 40 15.81 -17.58 10.49
N ARG A 41 15.53 -18.41 9.49
CA ARG A 41 16.57 -19.11 8.73
C ARG A 41 17.37 -18.15 7.85
N ASP A 42 16.72 -17.13 7.30
CA ASP A 42 17.29 -16.24 6.28
C ASP A 42 17.85 -14.93 6.88
N VAL A 43 17.55 -14.62 8.14
CA VAL A 43 18.07 -13.45 8.87
C VAL A 43 19.43 -13.76 9.50
N TYR A 44 20.39 -12.86 9.32
CA TYR A 44 21.75 -12.96 9.85
C TYR A 44 22.09 -11.79 10.78
N GLU A 45 23.19 -11.91 11.54
CA GLU A 45 23.65 -10.85 12.44
C GLU A 45 24.06 -9.60 11.64
N GLY A 46 23.56 -8.44 12.08
CA GLY A 46 23.82 -7.16 11.40
C GLY A 46 22.90 -6.84 10.24
N VAL A 47 21.90 -7.70 9.92
CA VAL A 47 20.87 -7.41 8.91
C VAL A 47 20.18 -6.07 9.19
N SER A 48 19.92 -5.26 8.17
CA SER A 48 19.17 -4.01 8.32
C SER A 48 17.67 -4.27 8.55
N ILE A 49 16.97 -3.33 9.17
CA ILE A 49 15.51 -3.43 9.38
C ILE A 49 14.75 -3.52 8.05
N GLU A 50 15.27 -2.86 7.03
CA GLU A 50 14.69 -2.90 5.68
C GLU A 50 14.84 -4.28 5.05
N GLU A 51 16.01 -4.93 5.21
CA GLU A 51 16.21 -6.30 4.77
C GLU A 51 15.35 -7.30 5.54
N VAL A 52 15.15 -7.12 6.84
CA VAL A 52 14.21 -7.95 7.63
C VAL A 52 12.81 -7.87 7.03
N ARG A 53 12.32 -6.68 6.65
CA ARG A 53 11.01 -6.52 5.99
C ARG A 53 10.95 -7.25 4.66
N LYS A 54 12.01 -7.14 3.83
CA LYS A 54 12.10 -7.88 2.57
C LYS A 54 12.12 -9.39 2.80
N CYS A 55 12.90 -9.88 3.77
CA CYS A 55 12.92 -11.29 4.15
C CYS A 55 11.53 -11.79 4.59
N THR A 56 10.77 -10.96 5.33
CA THR A 56 9.41 -11.31 5.78
C THR A 56 8.47 -11.54 4.59
N VAL A 57 8.49 -10.65 3.60
CA VAL A 57 7.70 -10.81 2.37
C VAL A 57 8.13 -12.05 1.58
N LEU A 58 9.45 -12.27 1.41
CA LEU A 58 9.99 -13.41 0.66
C LEU A 58 9.68 -14.75 1.35
N ALA A 59 9.74 -14.80 2.68
CA ALA A 59 9.42 -15.98 3.47
C ALA A 59 7.96 -16.45 3.28
N ALA A 60 7.01 -15.50 3.26
CA ALA A 60 5.60 -15.81 2.97
C ALA A 60 5.39 -16.16 1.50
N ARG A 61 6.05 -15.45 0.58
CA ARG A 61 5.98 -15.71 -0.86
C ARG A 61 6.39 -17.13 -1.23
N ALA A 62 7.42 -17.66 -0.58
CA ALA A 62 7.89 -19.03 -0.83
C ALA A 62 6.84 -20.11 -0.52
N LEU A 63 5.81 -19.77 0.27
CA LEU A 63 4.74 -20.68 0.66
C LEU A 63 3.52 -20.62 -0.29
N ILE A 64 3.48 -19.71 -1.26
CA ILE A 64 2.37 -19.58 -2.23
C ILE A 64 2.18 -20.86 -3.03
N GLU A 65 3.26 -21.56 -3.36
CA GLU A 65 3.19 -22.85 -4.07
C GLU A 65 2.56 -23.96 -3.21
N LYS A 66 2.65 -23.85 -1.87
CA LYS A 66 2.03 -24.76 -0.93
C LYS A 66 0.53 -24.54 -0.80
N ASP A 67 0.12 -23.27 -0.67
CA ASP A 67 -1.27 -22.86 -0.62
C ASP A 67 -1.44 -21.43 -1.15
N PRO A 68 -2.39 -21.18 -2.10
CA PRO A 68 -2.65 -19.86 -2.66
C PRO A 68 -3.02 -18.77 -1.62
N ALA A 69 -3.55 -19.15 -0.45
CA ALA A 69 -3.90 -18.21 0.62
C ALA A 69 -2.68 -17.43 1.15
N TYR A 70 -1.46 -18.00 1.05
CA TYR A 70 -0.23 -17.27 1.33
C TYR A 70 0.01 -16.08 0.40
N GLY A 71 -0.65 -16.04 -0.77
CA GLY A 71 -0.63 -14.88 -1.64
C GLY A 71 -1.24 -13.63 -1.01
N TYR A 72 -2.28 -13.80 -0.18
CA TYR A 72 -2.86 -12.70 0.61
C TYR A 72 -1.98 -12.31 1.80
N VAL A 73 -1.36 -13.29 2.49
CA VAL A 73 -0.40 -13.01 3.55
C VAL A 73 0.76 -12.19 3.02
N THR A 74 1.34 -12.63 1.89
CA THR A 74 2.45 -11.93 1.25
C THR A 74 2.08 -10.51 0.85
N ALA A 75 0.85 -10.30 0.33
CA ALA A 75 0.34 -8.97 0.02
C ALA A 75 0.24 -8.08 1.27
N ARG A 76 -0.25 -8.60 2.39
CA ARG A 76 -0.40 -7.85 3.65
C ARG A 76 0.96 -7.47 4.26
N LEU A 77 1.95 -8.36 4.16
CA LEU A 77 3.33 -8.07 4.59
C LEU A 77 4.02 -7.04 3.69
N LEU A 78 3.78 -7.12 2.36
CA LEU A 78 4.22 -6.09 1.43
C LEU A 78 3.53 -4.74 1.72
N LEU A 79 2.24 -4.75 2.04
CA LEU A 79 1.48 -3.56 2.39
C LEU A 79 2.03 -2.86 3.63
N ASP A 80 2.45 -3.62 4.67
CA ASP A 80 3.15 -3.06 5.83
C ASP A 80 4.44 -2.34 5.40
N SER A 81 5.23 -2.96 4.53
CA SER A 81 6.46 -2.35 4.00
C SER A 81 6.18 -1.06 3.22
N ILE A 82 5.13 -1.04 2.39
CA ILE A 82 4.70 0.15 1.65
C ILE A 82 4.25 1.26 2.61
N ARG A 83 3.50 0.92 3.66
CA ARG A 83 3.05 1.89 4.68
C ARG A 83 4.24 2.54 5.39
N VAL A 84 5.22 1.75 5.77
CA VAL A 84 6.45 2.29 6.39
C VAL A 84 7.23 3.18 5.43
N GLU A 85 7.36 2.79 4.15
CA GLU A 85 8.02 3.63 3.16
C GLU A 85 7.30 4.96 2.98
N VAL A 86 5.98 4.95 2.84
CA VAL A 86 5.18 6.14 2.52
C VAL A 86 4.95 7.01 3.76
N LEU A 87 4.55 6.42 4.88
CA LEU A 87 4.15 7.15 6.10
C LEU A 87 5.33 7.43 7.05
N GLY A 88 6.46 6.71 6.88
CA GLY A 88 7.65 6.83 7.74
C GLY A 88 7.57 6.03 9.04
N GLU A 89 6.46 5.33 9.29
CA GLU A 89 6.21 4.54 10.49
C GLU A 89 5.32 3.32 10.21
N PRO A 90 5.41 2.25 11.02
CA PRO A 90 4.48 1.12 10.90
C PRO A 90 3.08 1.55 11.34
N VAL A 91 2.07 1.20 10.55
CA VAL A 91 0.66 1.50 10.85
C VAL A 91 -0.18 0.23 10.63
N GLY A 92 -0.75 -0.28 11.71
CA GLY A 92 -1.64 -1.44 11.66
C GLY A 92 -2.96 -1.17 10.92
N GLN A 93 -3.56 -2.23 10.38
CA GLN A 93 -4.78 -2.14 9.55
C GLN A 93 -5.92 -1.36 10.21
N ARG A 94 -6.10 -1.50 11.52
CA ARG A 94 -7.20 -0.85 12.27
C ARG A 94 -7.10 0.68 12.28
N ALA A 95 -5.87 1.22 12.21
CA ALA A 95 -5.63 2.65 12.21
C ALA A 95 -5.66 3.26 10.80
N MET A 96 -5.67 2.44 9.75
CA MET A 96 -5.50 2.91 8.38
C MET A 96 -6.64 3.80 7.89
N ALA A 97 -7.88 3.63 8.35
CA ALA A 97 -8.99 4.51 7.96
C ALA A 97 -8.71 5.97 8.34
N THR A 98 -8.31 6.20 9.59
CA THR A 98 -7.90 7.53 10.08
C THR A 98 -6.66 8.02 9.35
N ARG A 99 -5.68 7.13 9.20
CA ARG A 99 -4.41 7.50 8.57
C ARG A 99 -4.54 7.87 7.09
N TYR A 100 -5.42 7.19 6.34
CA TYR A 100 -5.75 7.58 4.98
C TYR A 100 -6.39 8.96 4.90
N ALA A 101 -7.35 9.25 5.77
CA ALA A 101 -8.04 10.56 5.80
C ALA A 101 -7.07 11.71 6.08
N GLU A 102 -6.10 11.52 6.98
CA GLU A 102 -5.06 12.49 7.31
C GLU A 102 -4.01 12.63 6.20
N TYR A 103 -3.58 11.51 5.63
CA TYR A 103 -2.49 11.47 4.65
C TYR A 103 -2.92 11.95 3.26
N PHE A 104 -4.12 11.63 2.82
CA PHE A 104 -4.57 11.89 1.44
C PHE A 104 -4.42 13.36 1.01
N PRO A 105 -4.85 14.36 1.78
CA PRO A 105 -4.63 15.77 1.44
C PRO A 105 -3.14 16.15 1.35
N GLN A 106 -2.30 15.53 2.18
CA GLN A 106 -0.85 15.78 2.17
C GLN A 106 -0.22 15.18 0.92
N PHE A 107 -0.59 13.95 0.55
CA PHE A 107 -0.15 13.27 -0.67
C PHE A 107 -0.45 14.11 -1.92
N ILE A 108 -1.67 14.62 -2.08
CA ILE A 108 -2.03 15.45 -3.24
C ILE A 108 -1.15 16.70 -3.31
N ARG A 109 -0.97 17.43 -2.21
CA ARG A 109 -0.11 18.63 -2.15
C ARG A 109 1.35 18.28 -2.46
N GLN A 110 1.87 17.21 -1.89
CA GLN A 110 3.23 16.74 -2.13
C GLN A 110 3.44 16.39 -3.61
N GLY A 111 2.49 15.66 -4.22
CA GLY A 111 2.55 15.28 -5.63
C GLY A 111 2.50 16.48 -6.58
N ILE A 112 1.70 17.50 -6.28
CA ILE A 112 1.66 18.76 -7.02
C ILE A 112 3.00 19.50 -6.88
N THR A 113 3.50 19.66 -5.66
CA THR A 113 4.78 20.34 -5.40
C THR A 113 5.95 19.65 -6.12
N ALA A 114 5.90 18.32 -6.23
CA ALA A 114 6.89 17.53 -6.94
C ALA A 114 6.73 17.57 -8.47
N GLY A 115 5.72 18.26 -9.02
CA GLY A 115 5.43 18.32 -10.45
C GLY A 115 4.92 17.00 -11.04
N LEU A 116 4.35 16.14 -10.21
CA LEU A 116 3.81 14.83 -10.63
C LEU A 116 2.31 14.88 -10.87
N LEU A 117 1.56 15.62 -10.06
CA LEU A 117 0.11 15.70 -10.10
C LEU A 117 -0.39 17.01 -10.74
N ASP A 118 -1.57 16.93 -11.34
CA ASP A 118 -2.28 18.07 -11.92
C ASP A 118 -2.70 19.04 -10.79
N GLU A 119 -2.40 20.32 -10.93
CA GLU A 119 -2.71 21.37 -9.95
C GLU A 119 -4.21 21.48 -9.66
N ARG A 120 -5.07 21.16 -10.63
CA ARG A 120 -6.52 21.14 -10.48
C ARG A 120 -7.01 20.19 -9.39
N LEU A 121 -6.24 19.14 -9.05
CA LEU A 121 -6.58 18.24 -7.96
C LEU A 121 -6.63 18.96 -6.60
N ALA A 122 -5.87 20.04 -6.41
CA ALA A 122 -5.92 20.82 -5.17
C ALA A 122 -7.26 21.55 -4.98
N THR A 123 -8.06 21.69 -6.03
CA THR A 123 -9.35 22.39 -5.98
C THR A 123 -10.53 21.53 -5.54
N PHE A 124 -10.31 20.21 -5.35
CA PHE A 124 -11.30 19.29 -4.79
C PHE A 124 -11.38 19.44 -3.26
N ASP A 125 -12.51 19.03 -2.69
CA ASP A 125 -12.62 18.82 -1.24
C ASP A 125 -11.80 17.58 -0.82
N LEU A 126 -10.50 17.78 -0.61
CA LEU A 126 -9.56 16.71 -0.27
C LEU A 126 -9.87 16.05 1.08
N ALA A 127 -10.50 16.79 2.01
CA ALA A 127 -10.89 16.22 3.29
C ALA A 127 -12.05 15.22 3.12
N ARG A 128 -13.07 15.59 2.35
CA ARG A 128 -14.19 14.71 2.00
C ARG A 128 -13.71 13.47 1.25
N LEU A 129 -12.81 13.62 0.28
CA LEU A 129 -12.27 12.50 -0.49
C LEU A 129 -11.39 11.59 0.38
N GLY A 130 -10.58 12.15 1.27
CA GLY A 130 -9.78 11.38 2.23
C GLY A 130 -10.63 10.54 3.18
N GLN A 131 -11.76 11.09 3.66
CA GLN A 131 -12.71 10.37 4.50
C GLN A 131 -13.48 9.27 3.75
N ALA A 132 -13.60 9.38 2.43
CA ALA A 132 -14.26 8.37 1.61
C ALA A 132 -13.36 7.16 1.28
N LEU A 133 -12.08 7.18 1.66
CA LEU A 133 -11.17 6.06 1.43
C LEU A 133 -11.51 4.88 2.34
N ASP A 134 -11.71 3.72 1.73
CA ASP A 134 -12.03 2.47 2.44
C ASP A 134 -10.76 1.63 2.62
N ALA A 135 -10.14 1.74 3.80
CA ALA A 135 -8.93 1.00 4.15
C ALA A 135 -9.12 -0.53 4.16
N SER A 136 -10.35 -1.04 4.29
CA SER A 136 -10.61 -2.48 4.28
C SER A 136 -10.31 -3.12 2.91
N ARG A 137 -10.39 -2.33 1.85
CA ARG A 137 -10.10 -2.75 0.47
C ARG A 137 -8.62 -3.08 0.25
N ASP A 138 -7.73 -2.59 1.10
CA ASP A 138 -6.31 -2.99 1.09
C ASP A 138 -6.14 -4.50 1.29
N LEU A 139 -7.03 -5.14 2.04
CA LEU A 139 -6.98 -6.58 2.32
C LEU A 139 -7.46 -7.46 1.17
N LYS A 140 -8.03 -6.88 0.12
CA LYS A 140 -8.48 -7.60 -1.10
C LYS A 140 -7.33 -7.90 -2.06
N PHE A 141 -6.17 -7.25 -1.92
CA PHE A 141 -5.03 -7.48 -2.80
C PHE A 141 -4.44 -8.87 -2.63
N GLY A 142 -4.23 -9.56 -3.75
CA GLY A 142 -3.24 -10.63 -3.84
C GLY A 142 -1.85 -10.05 -4.13
N TYR A 143 -0.81 -10.85 -3.83
CA TYR A 143 0.59 -10.41 -3.91
C TYR A 143 0.97 -9.82 -5.28
N LEU A 144 0.69 -10.53 -6.37
CA LEU A 144 1.09 -10.09 -7.72
C LEU A 144 0.44 -8.75 -8.11
N GLY A 145 -0.83 -8.55 -7.73
CA GLY A 145 -1.54 -7.30 -8.00
C GLY A 145 -0.91 -6.13 -7.25
N LEU A 146 -0.69 -6.27 -5.95
CA LEU A 146 -0.08 -5.21 -5.14
C LEU A 146 1.36 -4.95 -5.53
N GLN A 147 2.16 -5.99 -5.78
CA GLN A 147 3.54 -5.85 -6.25
C GLN A 147 3.60 -5.11 -7.59
N THR A 148 2.68 -5.41 -8.51
CA THR A 148 2.60 -4.71 -9.80
C THR A 148 2.28 -3.23 -9.63
N LEU A 149 1.34 -2.87 -8.74
CA LEU A 149 1.05 -1.47 -8.43
C LEU A 149 2.28 -0.77 -7.84
N TYR A 150 2.93 -1.39 -6.89
CA TYR A 150 4.12 -0.87 -6.23
C TYR A 150 5.28 -0.65 -7.21
N ASP A 151 5.56 -1.61 -8.08
CA ASP A 151 6.72 -1.55 -8.97
C ASP A 151 6.52 -0.61 -10.15
N ARG A 152 5.27 -0.49 -10.65
CA ARG A 152 5.01 0.15 -11.93
C ARG A 152 4.15 1.41 -11.85
N TYR A 153 3.21 1.50 -10.90
CA TYR A 153 2.16 2.51 -10.95
C TYR A 153 2.26 3.56 -9.85
N PHE A 154 2.70 3.18 -8.65
CA PHE A 154 2.76 4.14 -7.55
C PHE A 154 3.75 5.25 -7.82
N LEU A 155 3.30 6.49 -7.67
CA LEU A 155 4.14 7.67 -7.80
C LEU A 155 5.25 7.68 -6.75
N HIS A 156 6.42 8.14 -7.15
CA HIS A 156 7.58 8.23 -6.29
C HIS A 156 8.33 9.54 -6.48
N VAL A 157 8.96 10.03 -5.42
CA VAL A 157 9.84 11.20 -5.40
C VAL A 157 11.21 10.73 -4.92
N HIS A 158 12.24 10.98 -5.71
CA HIS A 158 13.62 10.53 -5.42
C HIS A 158 13.73 9.03 -5.08
N GLY A 159 12.97 8.19 -5.78
CA GLY A 159 12.97 6.75 -5.59
C GLY A 159 12.13 6.23 -4.42
N ARG A 160 11.55 7.11 -3.58
CA ARG A 160 10.64 6.75 -2.49
C ARG A 160 9.19 6.93 -2.93
N ARG A 161 8.36 5.91 -2.71
CA ARG A 161 6.93 5.98 -3.03
C ARG A 161 6.23 6.98 -2.13
N ILE A 162 5.27 7.67 -2.72
CA ILE A 162 4.37 8.62 -2.05
C ILE A 162 2.90 8.22 -2.20
N GLU A 163 2.61 7.06 -2.80
CA GLU A 163 1.26 6.56 -3.00
C GLU A 163 1.00 5.30 -2.18
N LEU A 164 -0.14 5.29 -1.47
CA LEU A 164 -0.76 4.12 -0.87
C LEU A 164 -1.86 3.59 -1.79
N PRO A 165 -2.26 2.30 -1.71
CA PRO A 165 -3.21 1.71 -2.67
C PRO A 165 -4.52 2.46 -2.83
N GLN A 166 -5.16 2.87 -1.73
CA GLN A 166 -6.43 3.59 -1.83
C GLN A 166 -6.24 5.03 -2.32
N ALA A 167 -5.14 5.69 -1.97
CA ALA A 167 -4.79 7.01 -2.48
C ALA A 167 -4.55 6.98 -4.00
N PHE A 168 -3.91 5.91 -4.50
CA PHE A 168 -3.73 5.67 -5.94
C PHE A 168 -5.06 5.61 -6.68
N PHE A 169 -6.02 4.77 -6.24
CA PHE A 169 -7.32 4.67 -6.89
C PHE A 169 -8.11 5.98 -6.80
N MET A 170 -8.03 6.69 -5.67
CA MET A 170 -8.69 7.99 -5.53
C MET A 170 -8.08 9.03 -6.48
N ARG A 171 -6.76 9.07 -6.63
CA ARG A 171 -6.09 9.97 -7.59
C ARG A 171 -6.54 9.68 -9.03
N VAL A 172 -6.62 8.41 -9.42
CA VAL A 172 -7.12 8.01 -10.75
C VAL A 172 -8.57 8.47 -10.93
N ALA A 173 -9.42 8.24 -9.93
CA ALA A 173 -10.83 8.65 -9.96
C ALA A 173 -10.97 10.18 -10.06
N MET A 174 -10.15 10.95 -9.32
CA MET A 174 -10.12 12.42 -9.43
C MET A 174 -9.75 12.88 -10.84
N GLY A 175 -8.74 12.24 -11.44
CA GLY A 175 -8.32 12.56 -12.81
C GLY A 175 -9.43 12.33 -13.84
N LEU A 176 -10.22 11.28 -13.67
CA LEU A 176 -11.38 10.97 -14.52
C LEU A 176 -12.54 11.96 -14.30
N ALA A 177 -12.70 12.47 -13.08
CA ALA A 177 -13.80 13.33 -12.68
C ALA A 177 -13.52 14.84 -12.82
N LEU A 178 -12.36 15.25 -13.33
CA LEU A 178 -11.95 16.66 -13.41
C LEU A 178 -12.97 17.59 -14.08
N ASN A 179 -13.72 17.09 -15.07
CA ASN A 179 -14.68 17.87 -15.85
C ASN A 179 -16.14 17.55 -15.49
N GLU A 180 -16.38 16.76 -14.44
CA GLU A 180 -17.73 16.44 -13.98
C GLU A 180 -18.36 17.61 -13.21
N ILE A 181 -19.69 17.75 -13.30
CA ILE A 181 -20.43 18.84 -12.61
C ILE A 181 -20.37 18.66 -11.09
N ASP A 182 -20.70 17.46 -10.59
CA ASP A 182 -20.55 17.09 -9.17
C ASP A 182 -19.32 16.19 -9.01
N ARG A 183 -18.17 16.77 -9.21
CA ARG A 183 -16.91 16.05 -9.36
C ARG A 183 -16.51 15.26 -8.11
N GLU A 184 -16.80 15.76 -6.89
CA GLU A 184 -16.53 15.02 -5.65
C GLU A 184 -17.39 13.75 -5.54
N ALA A 185 -18.69 13.84 -5.85
CA ALA A 185 -19.57 12.67 -5.83
C ALA A 185 -19.17 11.67 -6.92
N ARG A 186 -18.85 12.14 -8.12
CA ARG A 186 -18.37 11.29 -9.23
C ARG A 186 -17.03 10.65 -8.91
N THR A 187 -16.12 11.38 -8.29
CA THR A 187 -14.84 10.83 -7.83
C THR A 187 -15.04 9.68 -6.86
N ILE A 188 -15.93 9.84 -5.86
CA ILE A 188 -16.22 8.78 -4.88
C ILE A 188 -16.86 7.56 -5.56
N GLU A 189 -17.75 7.76 -6.52
CA GLU A 189 -18.36 6.70 -7.32
C GLU A 189 -17.30 5.94 -8.13
N PHE A 190 -16.44 6.64 -8.89
CA PHE A 190 -15.39 6.02 -9.68
C PHE A 190 -14.35 5.31 -8.80
N TYR A 191 -13.95 5.93 -7.68
CA TYR A 191 -13.12 5.28 -6.68
C TYR A 191 -13.76 3.99 -6.16
N GLY A 192 -15.06 4.01 -5.89
CA GLY A 192 -15.81 2.84 -5.45
C GLY A 192 -15.63 1.66 -6.40
N VAL A 193 -15.84 1.89 -7.70
CA VAL A 193 -15.77 0.87 -8.75
C VAL A 193 -14.34 0.38 -8.99
N LEU A 194 -13.35 1.29 -8.98
CA LEU A 194 -11.94 0.93 -9.20
C LEU A 194 -11.35 0.15 -8.02
N SER A 195 -11.58 0.62 -6.81
CA SER A 195 -10.94 0.06 -5.60
C SER A 195 -11.64 -1.20 -5.06
N SER A 196 -12.89 -1.49 -5.51
CA SER A 196 -13.55 -2.77 -5.27
C SER A 196 -13.07 -3.88 -6.19
N PHE A 197 -12.35 -3.53 -7.27
CA PHE A 197 -11.96 -4.39 -8.40
C PHE A 197 -13.15 -4.84 -9.28
N ASP A 198 -14.29 -4.15 -9.22
CA ASP A 198 -15.42 -4.39 -10.11
C ASP A 198 -15.10 -3.97 -11.56
N PHE A 199 -14.18 -3.02 -11.69
CA PHE A 199 -13.63 -2.56 -12.97
C PHE A 199 -12.15 -2.20 -12.85
N MET A 200 -11.36 -2.52 -13.86
CA MET A 200 -9.96 -2.12 -13.96
C MET A 200 -9.76 -1.30 -15.24
N SER A 201 -9.28 -0.08 -15.07
CA SER A 201 -8.92 0.78 -16.20
C SER A 201 -7.69 0.27 -16.94
N SER A 202 -7.54 0.71 -18.20
CA SER A 202 -6.35 0.44 -18.98
C SER A 202 -5.08 1.06 -18.36
N THR A 203 -3.93 0.48 -18.68
CA THR A 203 -2.64 0.95 -18.20
C THR A 203 -2.41 2.46 -18.40
N PRO A 204 -2.69 3.09 -19.57
CA PRO A 204 -2.52 4.53 -19.73
C PRO A 204 -3.35 5.35 -18.74
N THR A 205 -4.60 4.95 -18.49
CA THR A 205 -5.46 5.63 -17.51
C THR A 205 -4.89 5.55 -16.09
N LEU A 206 -4.46 4.35 -15.67
CA LEU A 206 -3.89 4.15 -14.35
C LEU A 206 -2.61 4.97 -14.13
N PHE A 207 -1.77 5.11 -15.17
CA PHE A 207 -0.56 5.92 -15.10
C PHE A 207 -0.84 7.42 -15.09
N ASN A 208 -1.72 7.89 -16.00
CA ASN A 208 -1.76 9.30 -16.35
C ASN A 208 -2.91 10.07 -15.69
N ALA A 209 -4.04 9.41 -15.33
CA ALA A 209 -5.18 10.11 -14.75
C ALA A 209 -4.78 10.84 -13.45
N GLY A 210 -5.07 12.12 -13.38
CA GLY A 210 -4.72 13.00 -12.26
C GLY A 210 -3.25 13.42 -12.21
N THR A 211 -2.41 13.04 -13.20
CA THR A 211 -1.02 13.51 -13.29
C THR A 211 -0.90 14.68 -14.26
N GLN A 212 0.25 15.36 -14.28
CA GLN A 212 0.55 16.40 -15.27
C GLN A 212 0.63 15.88 -16.70
N ARG A 213 0.75 14.56 -16.89
CA ARG A 213 0.79 13.89 -18.20
C ARG A 213 -0.57 13.33 -18.61
N SER A 214 -1.67 13.91 -18.11
CA SER A 214 -3.02 13.48 -18.47
C SER A 214 -3.21 13.54 -20.00
N GLN A 215 -3.64 12.41 -20.57
CA GLN A 215 -4.04 12.32 -21.97
C GLN A 215 -5.52 12.64 -22.10
#